data_78f465fc369aa9bcede0f7cb58fff72b
#
_entry.id   78f465fc369aa9bcede0f7cb58fff72b
#
_cell.length_a   1.000
_cell.length_b   1.000
_cell.length_c   1.000
_cell.angle_alpha   90.00
_cell.angle_beta   90.00
_cell.angle_gamma   90.00
#
_symmetry.space_group_name_H-M   'P 1'
#
loop_
_entity.id
_entity.type
_entity.pdbx_description
1 polymer ?
#
loop_
_entity_poly.entity_id
_entity_poly.type
_entity_poly.pdbx_seq_one_letter_code
_entity_poly.pdbx_strand_id
1 'polypeptide(L)'
;MSVVVALAVTPPRETGPGLRKLTYYIACSIDGFIGDPQGDATSMYSFVNEEYQAWMNGEYPETVPAHMRAAVGVDADNKHFDTVIQGLGSYRIGLDVGVTSPYAHLREYVATRSLAESPDPNVELIADDLVGRVRELKAEEGGLGIWLCGGSTVAGELIEEIDELVIKTYPQVYGSGMPMFGADFEPRDFELGEVRTFDNGVLVRKYTRQR
;
A
#
# COMPACT_ATOMS: atom_id res chain seq x y z
N MET A 1 -26.92 -21.24 -24.69
CA MET A 1 -27.18 -19.80 -24.86
C MET A 1 -26.54 -19.08 -23.70
N SER A 2 -25.39 -18.46 -23.94
CA SER A 2 -24.68 -17.66 -22.89
C SER A 2 -25.28 -16.26 -22.90
N VAL A 3 -25.82 -15.85 -21.75
CA VAL A 3 -26.29 -14.48 -21.55
C VAL A 3 -25.08 -13.63 -21.17
N VAL A 4 -24.59 -12.81 -22.09
CA VAL A 4 -23.62 -11.76 -21.80
C VAL A 4 -24.42 -10.58 -21.25
N VAL A 5 -24.35 -10.38 -19.93
CA VAL A 5 -24.88 -9.15 -19.30
C VAL A 5 -23.82 -8.08 -19.50
N ALA A 6 -24.03 -7.18 -20.44
CA ALA A 6 -23.26 -5.97 -20.56
C ALA A 6 -23.62 -5.04 -19.39
N LEU A 7 -22.76 -4.97 -18.37
CA LEU A 7 -22.86 -3.96 -17.33
C LEU A 7 -22.55 -2.60 -17.97
N ALA A 8 -23.49 -1.68 -17.93
CA ALA A 8 -23.27 -0.29 -18.31
C ALA A 8 -22.28 0.32 -17.32
N VAL A 9 -21.06 0.58 -17.78
CA VAL A 9 -20.04 1.31 -17.01
C VAL A 9 -20.50 2.76 -16.93
N THR A 10 -21.01 3.16 -15.77
CA THR A 10 -21.23 4.57 -15.45
C THR A 10 -19.84 5.23 -15.34
N PRO A 11 -19.57 6.34 -16.06
CA PRO A 11 -18.28 7.00 -15.91
C PRO A 11 -18.08 7.45 -14.46
N PRO A 12 -16.85 7.34 -13.92
CA PRO A 12 -16.56 7.74 -12.56
C PRO A 12 -16.92 9.22 -12.38
N ARG A 13 -17.63 9.53 -11.27
CA ARG A 13 -17.84 10.92 -10.88
C ARG A 13 -16.47 11.52 -10.63
N GLU A 14 -16.13 12.56 -11.38
CA GLU A 14 -14.94 13.35 -11.15
C GLU A 14 -14.95 13.82 -9.69
N THR A 15 -14.02 13.34 -8.91
CA THR A 15 -13.71 13.94 -7.61
C THR A 15 -13.24 15.35 -7.89
N GLY A 16 -13.81 16.35 -7.19
CA GLY A 16 -13.46 17.77 -7.38
C GLY A 16 -11.94 18.01 -7.32
N PRO A 17 -11.44 19.09 -7.90
CA PRO A 17 -10.03 19.34 -8.01
C PRO A 17 -9.40 19.44 -6.62
N GLY A 18 -8.43 18.57 -6.30
CA GLY A 18 -7.38 18.91 -5.39
C GLY A 18 -7.07 18.03 -4.20
N LEU A 19 -7.83 16.98 -3.84
CA LEU A 19 -7.42 16.13 -2.71
C LEU A 19 -6.47 15.03 -3.19
N ARG A 20 -5.31 14.88 -2.52
CA ARG A 20 -4.38 13.77 -2.73
C ARG A 20 -5.05 12.47 -2.30
N LYS A 21 -4.91 11.41 -3.08
CA LYS A 21 -5.51 10.11 -2.77
C LYS A 21 -4.65 9.32 -1.79
N LEU A 22 -5.29 8.67 -0.82
CA LEU A 22 -4.67 7.63 0.00
C LEU A 22 -4.89 6.28 -0.68
N THR A 23 -3.82 5.65 -1.12
CA THR A 23 -3.84 4.34 -1.77
C THR A 23 -3.21 3.28 -0.87
N TYR A 24 -3.96 2.25 -0.52
CA TYR A 24 -3.41 1.08 0.15
C TYR A 24 -2.82 0.13 -0.90
N TYR A 25 -1.49 0.19 -1.06
CA TYR A 25 -0.73 -0.68 -1.96
C TYR A 25 -0.13 -1.83 -1.16
N ILE A 26 -0.68 -3.04 -1.30
CA ILE A 26 -0.39 -4.15 -0.40
C ILE A 26 -0.29 -5.49 -1.13
N ALA A 27 0.55 -6.39 -0.61
CA ALA A 27 0.62 -7.81 -0.97
C ALA A 27 -0.23 -8.64 0.00
N CYS A 28 -0.95 -9.64 -0.51
CA CYS A 28 -1.68 -10.57 0.34
C CYS A 28 -1.76 -11.98 -0.25
N SER A 29 -2.08 -12.96 0.58
CA SER A 29 -2.48 -14.31 0.17
C SER A 29 -3.87 -14.31 -0.50
N ILE A 30 -4.27 -15.44 -1.12
CA ILE A 30 -5.61 -15.61 -1.72
C ILE A 30 -6.72 -15.38 -0.68
N ASP A 31 -6.49 -15.76 0.56
CA ASP A 31 -7.43 -15.65 1.68
C ASP A 31 -7.25 -14.36 2.51
N GLY A 32 -6.50 -13.36 1.98
CA GLY A 32 -6.50 -11.99 2.49
C GLY A 32 -5.56 -11.70 3.66
N PHE A 33 -4.55 -12.52 3.89
CA PHE A 33 -3.51 -12.25 4.89
C PHE A 33 -2.30 -11.58 4.27
N ILE A 34 -1.71 -10.59 4.97
CA ILE A 34 -0.54 -9.81 4.54
C ILE A 34 0.77 -10.31 5.16
N GLY A 35 0.70 -11.33 5.98
CA GLY A 35 1.82 -11.97 6.64
C GLY A 35 1.32 -13.11 7.53
N ASP A 36 2.25 -13.88 8.08
CA ASP A 36 1.96 -14.88 9.10
C ASP A 36 1.45 -14.20 10.41
N PRO A 37 1.13 -14.95 11.50
CA PRO A 37 0.70 -14.36 12.76
C PRO A 37 1.70 -13.40 13.41
N GLN A 38 2.97 -13.43 13.03
CA GLN A 38 4.04 -12.53 13.46
C GLN A 38 4.24 -11.35 12.48
N GLY A 39 3.57 -11.38 11.31
CA GLY A 39 3.65 -10.37 10.27
C GLY A 39 4.77 -10.62 9.24
N ASP A 40 5.38 -11.81 9.23
CA ASP A 40 6.35 -12.18 8.21
C ASP A 40 5.66 -12.54 6.88
N ALA A 41 6.03 -11.84 5.82
CA ALA A 41 5.53 -12.03 4.45
C ALA A 41 6.58 -12.62 3.50
N THR A 42 7.72 -13.10 4.01
CA THR A 42 8.86 -13.57 3.19
C THR A 42 8.51 -14.75 2.28
N SER A 43 7.51 -15.56 2.65
CA SER A 43 7.02 -16.66 1.81
C SER A 43 6.51 -16.18 0.43
N MET A 44 6.05 -14.94 0.31
CA MET A 44 5.60 -14.35 -0.96
C MET A 44 6.76 -14.07 -1.93
N TYR A 45 7.99 -13.90 -1.43
CA TYR A 45 9.15 -13.55 -2.26
C TYR A 45 9.51 -14.65 -3.27
N SER A 46 9.14 -15.90 -3.00
CA SER A 46 9.34 -17.01 -3.93
C SER A 46 8.60 -16.86 -5.26
N PHE A 47 7.57 -16.00 -5.30
CA PHE A 47 6.79 -15.68 -6.51
C PHE A 47 7.32 -14.47 -7.28
N VAL A 48 8.33 -13.76 -6.75
CA VAL A 48 8.90 -12.61 -7.45
C VAL A 48 9.84 -13.11 -8.55
N ASN A 49 9.34 -13.14 -9.77
CA ASN A 49 10.13 -13.43 -10.96
C ASN A 49 10.53 -12.14 -11.69
N GLU A 50 11.32 -12.26 -12.75
CA GLU A 50 11.88 -11.14 -13.51
C GLU A 50 10.77 -10.26 -14.13
N GLU A 51 9.74 -10.86 -14.74
CA GLU A 51 8.64 -10.12 -15.37
C GLU A 51 7.87 -9.28 -14.34
N TYR A 52 7.48 -9.92 -13.24
CA TYR A 52 6.70 -9.25 -12.19
C TYR A 52 7.52 -8.16 -11.49
N GLN A 53 8.81 -8.44 -11.21
CA GLN A 53 9.70 -7.43 -10.61
C GLN A 53 9.92 -6.24 -11.54
N ALA A 54 10.17 -6.49 -12.85
CA ALA A 54 10.33 -5.42 -13.83
C ALA A 54 9.07 -4.55 -13.91
N TRP A 55 7.89 -5.17 -13.85
CA TRP A 55 6.64 -4.41 -13.80
C TRP A 55 6.51 -3.58 -12.52
N MET A 56 6.76 -4.18 -11.34
CA MET A 56 6.70 -3.43 -10.07
C MET A 56 7.66 -2.24 -10.07
N ASN A 57 8.91 -2.47 -10.48
CA ASN A 57 9.93 -1.43 -10.54
C ASN A 57 9.60 -0.34 -11.55
N GLY A 58 8.96 -0.69 -12.65
CA GLY A 58 8.57 0.25 -13.70
C GLY A 58 7.27 1.00 -13.41
N GLU A 59 6.30 0.36 -12.78
CA GLU A 59 4.99 0.97 -12.49
C GLU A 59 4.96 1.71 -11.15
N TYR A 60 5.63 1.16 -10.12
CA TYR A 60 5.68 1.73 -8.76
C TYR A 60 7.13 1.88 -8.27
N PRO A 61 8.00 2.64 -9.00
CA PRO A 61 9.43 2.75 -8.66
C PRO A 61 9.66 3.28 -7.25
N GLU A 62 8.76 4.12 -6.76
CA GLU A 62 8.82 4.72 -5.42
C GLU A 62 8.60 3.73 -4.28
N THR A 63 8.05 2.55 -4.56
CA THR A 63 7.83 1.52 -3.53
C THR A 63 9.06 0.65 -3.28
N VAL A 64 10.11 0.82 -4.08
CA VAL A 64 11.40 0.16 -3.88
C VAL A 64 12.19 0.92 -2.82
N PRO A 65 12.63 0.26 -1.72
CA PRO A 65 13.40 0.92 -0.67
C PRO A 65 14.66 1.61 -1.22
N ALA A 66 14.97 2.80 -0.72
CA ALA A 66 16.04 3.66 -1.23
C ALA A 66 17.40 2.94 -1.33
N HIS A 67 17.74 2.14 -0.31
CA HIS A 67 18.98 1.39 -0.26
C HIS A 67 19.05 0.20 -1.27
N MET A 68 17.91 -0.22 -1.80
CA MET A 68 17.82 -1.32 -2.78
C MET A 68 17.74 -0.82 -4.22
N ARG A 69 17.32 0.43 -4.47
CA ARG A 69 17.04 0.98 -5.81
C ARG A 69 18.18 0.73 -6.80
N ALA A 70 19.42 1.05 -6.42
CA ALA A 70 20.58 0.86 -7.27
C ALA A 70 20.84 -0.61 -7.61
N ALA A 71 20.64 -1.53 -6.66
CA ALA A 71 20.87 -2.96 -6.84
C ALA A 71 19.85 -3.60 -7.81
N VAL A 72 18.62 -3.06 -7.86
CA VAL A 72 17.55 -3.56 -8.75
C VAL A 72 17.34 -2.67 -9.99
N GLY A 73 18.26 -1.72 -10.24
CA GLY A 73 18.26 -0.89 -11.45
C GLY A 73 17.11 0.14 -11.53
N VAL A 74 16.60 0.61 -10.39
CA VAL A 74 15.54 1.63 -10.34
C VAL A 74 16.16 3.02 -10.18
N ASP A 75 16.06 3.83 -11.25
CA ASP A 75 16.50 5.24 -11.30
C ASP A 75 15.36 6.16 -11.77
N ALA A 76 14.14 5.66 -11.80
CA ALA A 76 12.99 6.41 -12.24
C ALA A 76 12.46 7.36 -11.14
N ASP A 77 11.88 8.49 -11.56
CA ASP A 77 11.13 9.37 -10.67
C ASP A 77 9.89 8.68 -10.09
N ASN A 78 9.39 9.22 -8.99
CA ASN A 78 8.14 8.78 -8.39
C ASN A 78 6.98 8.98 -9.38
N LYS A 79 6.08 8.00 -9.49
CA LYS A 79 4.95 8.04 -10.44
C LYS A 79 3.61 8.26 -9.77
N HIS A 80 3.37 7.55 -8.68
CA HIS A 80 2.06 7.50 -8.01
C HIS A 80 2.09 8.17 -6.64
N PHE A 81 3.23 8.07 -5.92
CA PHE A 81 3.33 8.49 -4.53
C PHE A 81 4.56 9.36 -4.29
N ASP A 82 4.41 10.40 -3.48
CA ASP A 82 5.50 11.20 -2.91
C ASP A 82 5.55 11.14 -1.39
N THR A 83 4.60 10.43 -0.79
CA THR A 83 4.43 10.30 0.66
C THR A 83 4.11 8.85 0.99
N VAL A 84 4.73 8.31 2.05
CA VAL A 84 4.42 6.99 2.59
C VAL A 84 4.02 7.06 4.05
N ILE A 85 2.97 6.31 4.41
CA ILE A 85 2.52 6.10 5.78
C ILE A 85 2.67 4.61 6.09
N GLN A 86 3.38 4.28 7.16
CA GLN A 86 3.60 2.92 7.59
C GLN A 86 3.40 2.78 9.10
N GLY A 87 2.96 1.62 9.56
CA GLY A 87 2.95 1.29 10.97
C GLY A 87 4.34 0.90 11.46
N LEU A 88 4.54 0.93 12.78
CA LEU A 88 5.82 0.57 13.38
C LEU A 88 6.31 -0.83 12.99
N GLY A 89 5.40 -1.81 12.80
CA GLY A 89 5.78 -3.15 12.35
C GLY A 89 6.45 -3.14 10.97
N SER A 90 5.87 -2.42 10.01
CA SER A 90 6.45 -2.26 8.67
C SER A 90 7.76 -1.49 8.69
N TYR A 91 7.86 -0.46 9.52
CA TYR A 91 9.08 0.35 9.68
C TYR A 91 10.23 -0.45 10.30
N ARG A 92 9.93 -1.35 11.26
CA ARG A 92 10.94 -2.20 11.91
C ARG A 92 11.70 -3.09 10.95
N ILE A 93 11.10 -3.50 9.83
CA ILE A 93 11.78 -4.28 8.80
C ILE A 93 13.05 -3.57 8.31
N GLY A 94 12.98 -2.25 8.12
CA GLY A 94 14.16 -1.44 7.79
C GLY A 94 15.14 -1.32 8.96
N LEU A 95 14.62 -1.04 10.17
CA LEU A 95 15.45 -0.86 11.37
C LEU A 95 16.25 -2.12 11.70
N ASP A 96 15.68 -3.30 11.55
CA ASP A 96 16.32 -4.59 11.85
C ASP A 96 17.54 -4.87 10.95
N VAL A 97 17.60 -4.20 9.79
CA VAL A 97 18.75 -4.25 8.86
C VAL A 97 19.58 -2.97 8.86
N GLY A 98 19.36 -2.08 9.84
CA GLY A 98 20.11 -0.85 10.03
C GLY A 98 19.72 0.31 9.09
N VAL A 99 18.54 0.23 8.46
CA VAL A 99 18.01 1.28 7.58
C VAL A 99 16.96 2.10 8.32
N THR A 100 17.28 3.35 8.62
CA THR A 100 16.43 4.25 9.43
C THR A 100 15.45 5.08 8.60
N SER A 101 15.69 5.24 7.29
CA SER A 101 14.78 5.89 6.33
C SER A 101 14.70 5.03 5.06
N PRO A 102 13.87 3.96 5.07
CA PRO A 102 13.80 3.03 3.94
C PRO A 102 13.28 3.67 2.66
N TYR A 103 12.51 4.75 2.74
CA TYR A 103 11.95 5.46 1.58
C TYR A 103 12.39 6.93 1.55
N ALA A 104 13.69 7.20 1.75
CA ALA A 104 14.26 8.55 1.82
C ALA A 104 13.96 9.46 0.60
N HIS A 105 13.46 8.92 -0.49
CA HIS A 105 12.98 9.64 -1.67
C HIS A 105 11.50 10.06 -1.57
N LEU A 106 10.83 9.71 -0.46
CA LEU A 106 9.46 10.08 -0.12
C LEU A 106 9.44 10.87 1.19
N ARG A 107 8.32 11.55 1.48
CA ARG A 107 8.01 12.01 2.82
C ARG A 107 7.57 10.81 3.65
N GLU A 108 8.32 10.46 4.70
CA GLU A 108 8.07 9.25 5.49
C GLU A 108 7.36 9.56 6.79
N TYR A 109 6.25 8.85 7.03
CA TYR A 109 5.47 8.90 8.25
C TYR A 109 5.34 7.52 8.88
N VAL A 110 5.54 7.44 10.19
CA VAL A 110 5.38 6.19 10.97
C VAL A 110 4.30 6.37 12.04
N ALA A 111 3.20 5.66 11.87
CA ALA A 111 2.14 5.61 12.88
C ALA A 111 2.57 4.71 14.04
N THR A 112 2.80 5.32 15.22
CA THR A 112 3.29 4.60 16.40
C THR A 112 3.00 5.36 17.69
N ARG A 113 2.59 4.62 18.73
CA ARG A 113 2.44 5.13 20.11
C ARG A 113 3.56 4.66 21.03
N SER A 114 4.46 3.80 20.55
CA SER A 114 5.49 3.16 21.37
C SER A 114 6.92 3.59 21.05
N LEU A 115 7.15 4.27 19.93
CA LEU A 115 8.44 4.86 19.59
C LEU A 115 8.40 6.34 19.96
N ALA A 116 9.19 6.75 20.96
CA ALA A 116 9.18 8.11 21.48
C ALA A 116 9.87 9.12 20.55
N GLU A 117 10.94 8.68 19.87
CA GLU A 117 11.72 9.52 18.96
C GLU A 117 12.06 8.71 17.70
N SER A 118 12.06 9.38 16.55
CA SER A 118 12.51 8.77 15.30
C SER A 118 14.04 8.61 15.30
N PRO A 119 14.57 7.46 14.88
CA PRO A 119 16.01 7.29 14.71
C PRO A 119 16.56 8.05 13.47
N ASP A 120 15.68 8.62 12.65
CA ASP A 120 16.04 9.41 11.47
C ASP A 120 15.26 10.73 11.46
N PRO A 121 15.96 11.88 11.26
CA PRO A 121 15.30 13.20 11.26
C PRO A 121 14.33 13.41 10.08
N ASN A 122 14.43 12.60 9.02
CA ASN A 122 13.56 12.68 7.85
C ASN A 122 12.27 11.85 8.00
N VAL A 123 12.15 11.08 9.10
CA VAL A 123 10.97 10.24 9.37
C VAL A 123 10.15 10.88 10.48
N GLU A 124 8.94 11.31 10.16
CA GLU A 124 8.01 11.90 11.11
C GLU A 124 7.17 10.82 11.80
N LEU A 125 7.06 10.88 13.13
CA LEU A 125 6.21 9.97 13.89
C LEU A 125 4.82 10.58 14.07
N ILE A 126 3.78 9.77 13.84
CA ILE A 126 2.39 10.10 14.15
C ILE A 126 1.98 9.28 15.37
N ALA A 127 2.02 9.90 16.55
CA ALA A 127 1.71 9.25 17.82
C ALA A 127 0.20 9.31 18.13
N ASP A 128 -0.45 10.42 17.77
CA ASP A 128 -1.85 10.69 18.03
C ASP A 128 -2.53 11.20 16.76
N ASP A 129 -3.87 11.06 16.70
CA ASP A 129 -4.73 11.56 15.63
C ASP A 129 -4.22 11.22 14.21
N LEU A 130 -3.96 9.95 13.97
CA LEU A 130 -3.53 9.45 12.66
C LEU A 130 -4.50 9.85 11.54
N VAL A 131 -5.80 9.77 11.81
CA VAL A 131 -6.85 10.12 10.85
C VAL A 131 -6.81 11.61 10.50
N GLY A 132 -6.69 12.49 11.51
CA GLY A 132 -6.55 13.93 11.31
C GLY A 132 -5.31 14.27 10.49
N ARG A 133 -4.17 13.67 10.82
CA ARG A 133 -2.92 13.88 10.06
C ARG A 133 -3.05 13.45 8.59
N VAL A 134 -3.69 12.32 8.33
CA VAL A 134 -3.93 11.86 6.94
C VAL A 134 -4.83 12.82 6.18
N ARG A 135 -5.88 13.35 6.82
CA ARG A 135 -6.77 14.36 6.21
C ARG A 135 -6.04 15.65 5.87
N GLU A 136 -5.13 16.10 6.73
CA GLU A 136 -4.24 17.26 6.43
C GLU A 136 -3.38 16.98 5.20
N LEU A 137 -2.71 15.82 5.15
CA LEU A 137 -1.88 15.43 4.01
C LEU A 137 -2.68 15.31 2.72
N LYS A 138 -3.91 14.80 2.78
CA LYS A 138 -4.82 14.73 1.62
C LYS A 138 -5.26 16.12 1.15
N ALA A 139 -5.38 17.09 2.05
CA ALA A 139 -5.81 18.45 1.74
C ALA A 139 -4.69 19.34 1.17
N GLU A 140 -3.44 18.90 1.16
CA GLU A 140 -2.34 19.63 0.54
C GLU A 140 -2.56 19.75 -0.96
N GLU A 141 -2.31 20.94 -1.51
CA GLU A 141 -2.40 21.21 -2.94
C GLU A 141 -1.17 20.67 -3.69
N GLY A 142 -1.41 20.05 -4.83
CA GLY A 142 -0.35 19.49 -5.69
C GLY A 142 0.25 18.18 -5.14
N GLY A 143 1.34 17.73 -5.77
CA GLY A 143 2.00 16.49 -5.40
C GLY A 143 1.36 15.23 -6.00
N LEU A 144 1.94 14.09 -5.64
CA LEU A 144 1.43 12.76 -5.99
C LEU A 144 0.51 12.24 -4.87
N GLY A 145 0.05 11.00 -4.99
CA GLY A 145 -0.74 10.32 -3.97
C GLY A 145 0.05 10.00 -2.70
N ILE A 146 -0.65 9.49 -1.71
CA ILE A 146 -0.12 9.00 -0.44
C ILE A 146 -0.20 7.48 -0.45
N TRP A 147 0.93 6.81 -0.24
CA TRP A 147 1.00 5.36 -0.12
C TRP A 147 0.78 4.93 1.33
N LEU A 148 -0.27 4.18 1.59
CA LEU A 148 -0.39 3.38 2.81
C LEU A 148 0.37 2.07 2.59
N CYS A 149 1.54 1.95 3.21
CA CYS A 149 2.37 0.73 3.15
C CYS A 149 1.76 -0.40 4.00
N GLY A 150 1.10 -0.05 5.09
CA GLY A 150 0.49 -0.99 6.02
C GLY A 150 1.04 -0.79 7.44
N GLY A 151 0.85 -1.67 8.44
CA GLY A 151 0.17 -2.97 8.44
C GLY A 151 -1.34 -2.91 8.75
N SER A 152 -1.85 -4.05 9.14
CA SER A 152 -3.27 -4.33 9.38
C SER A 152 -3.97 -3.29 10.28
N THR A 153 -3.37 -2.95 11.42
CA THR A 153 -3.93 -2.01 12.39
C THR A 153 -4.05 -0.60 11.79
N VAL A 154 -3.00 -0.11 11.12
CA VAL A 154 -2.99 1.22 10.49
C VAL A 154 -4.00 1.25 9.34
N ALA A 155 -4.07 0.18 8.54
CA ALA A 155 -5.07 0.07 7.47
C ALA A 155 -6.50 0.02 8.02
N GLY A 156 -6.73 -0.63 9.16
CA GLY A 156 -8.01 -0.66 9.84
C GLY A 156 -8.41 0.73 10.38
N GLU A 157 -7.49 1.44 11.04
CA GLU A 157 -7.74 2.79 11.56
C GLU A 157 -8.02 3.82 10.45
N LEU A 158 -7.36 3.66 9.29
CA LEU A 158 -7.51 4.55 8.14
C LEU A 158 -8.55 4.07 7.12
N ILE A 159 -9.31 3.03 7.39
CA ILE A 159 -10.17 2.38 6.40
C ILE A 159 -11.14 3.34 5.72
N GLU A 160 -11.66 4.35 6.44
CA GLU A 160 -12.56 5.36 5.89
C GLU A 160 -11.87 6.42 5.04
N GLU A 161 -10.56 6.59 5.21
CA GLU A 161 -9.76 7.56 4.47
C GLU A 161 -9.17 6.97 3.18
N ILE A 162 -9.13 5.65 3.04
CA ILE A 162 -8.60 4.96 1.85
C ILE A 162 -9.50 5.26 0.66
N ASP A 163 -8.91 5.83 -0.39
CA ASP A 163 -9.57 6.14 -1.66
C ASP A 163 -9.39 5.03 -2.70
N GLU A 164 -8.22 4.39 -2.68
CA GLU A 164 -7.85 3.36 -3.64
C GLU A 164 -7.20 2.16 -2.98
N LEU A 165 -7.41 0.98 -3.56
CA LEU A 165 -6.69 -0.24 -3.20
C LEU A 165 -5.91 -0.72 -4.41
N VAL A 166 -4.63 -1.06 -4.20
CA VAL A 166 -3.81 -1.80 -5.17
C VAL A 166 -3.39 -3.09 -4.48
N ILE A 167 -4.11 -4.16 -4.77
CA ILE A 167 -3.95 -5.44 -4.09
C ILE A 167 -3.17 -6.40 -4.99
N LYS A 168 -1.99 -6.82 -4.54
CA LYS A 168 -1.14 -7.83 -5.15
C LYS A 168 -1.44 -9.16 -4.47
N THR A 169 -2.28 -10.00 -5.09
CA THR A 169 -2.65 -11.31 -4.53
C THR A 169 -1.69 -12.37 -5.02
N TYR A 170 -0.99 -12.97 -4.08
CA TYR A 170 -0.06 -14.07 -4.32
C TYR A 170 -0.80 -15.41 -4.25
N PRO A 171 -0.43 -16.41 -5.07
CA PRO A 171 -1.13 -17.69 -5.17
C PRO A 171 -0.81 -18.62 -3.98
N GLN A 172 -1.01 -18.12 -2.77
CA GLN A 172 -0.83 -18.82 -1.49
C GLN A 172 -2.09 -18.69 -0.63
N VAL A 173 -2.36 -19.71 0.16
CA VAL A 173 -3.37 -19.72 1.22
C VAL A 173 -2.66 -19.85 2.55
N TYR A 174 -2.92 -18.94 3.48
CA TYR A 174 -2.30 -18.96 4.80
C TYR A 174 -3.15 -19.68 5.85
N GLY A 175 -4.48 -19.63 5.69
CA GLY A 175 -5.44 -20.20 6.68
C GLY A 175 -5.53 -19.38 7.96
N SER A 176 -4.45 -18.72 8.37
CA SER A 176 -4.41 -17.78 9.50
C SER A 176 -3.20 -16.86 9.32
N GLY A 177 -3.23 -15.68 9.93
CA GLY A 177 -2.15 -14.69 9.80
C GLY A 177 -2.62 -13.29 10.14
N MET A 178 -1.81 -12.30 9.77
CA MET A 178 -2.15 -10.89 9.86
C MET A 178 -3.15 -10.53 8.75
N PRO A 179 -4.40 -10.14 9.07
CA PRO A 179 -5.38 -9.80 8.05
C PRO A 179 -5.00 -8.49 7.33
N MET A 180 -5.51 -8.28 6.13
CA MET A 180 -5.28 -7.04 5.37
C MET A 180 -5.77 -5.80 6.12
N PHE A 181 -6.91 -5.93 6.82
CA PHE A 181 -7.51 -4.86 7.63
C PHE A 181 -7.79 -5.36 9.04
N GLY A 182 -7.29 -4.63 10.03
CA GLY A 182 -7.60 -4.82 11.45
C GLY A 182 -8.73 -3.87 11.87
N ALA A 183 -9.94 -4.10 11.36
CA ALA A 183 -11.12 -3.29 11.63
C ALA A 183 -12.33 -4.17 11.96
N ASP A 184 -13.35 -3.57 12.60
CA ASP A 184 -14.63 -4.22 12.84
C ASP A 184 -15.39 -4.47 11.53
N PHE A 185 -16.32 -5.44 11.58
CA PHE A 185 -17.14 -5.79 10.42
C PHE A 185 -18.08 -4.64 10.04
N GLU A 186 -17.80 -4.04 8.89
CA GLU A 186 -18.67 -3.09 8.21
C GLU A 186 -18.39 -3.15 6.70
N PRO A 187 -19.39 -3.45 5.84
CA PRO A 187 -19.19 -3.49 4.39
C PRO A 187 -18.84 -2.11 3.83
N ARG A 188 -17.87 -2.08 2.94
CA ARG A 188 -17.44 -0.88 2.21
C ARG A 188 -17.25 -1.23 0.74
N ASP A 189 -17.91 -0.49 -0.12
CA ASP A 189 -17.95 -0.79 -1.55
C ASP A 189 -16.81 -0.10 -2.31
N PHE A 190 -16.18 -0.88 -3.17
CA PHE A 190 -15.14 -0.43 -4.09
C PHE A 190 -15.47 -0.91 -5.50
N GLU A 191 -15.20 -0.06 -6.47
CA GLU A 191 -15.32 -0.39 -7.88
C GLU A 191 -14.02 -0.99 -8.40
N LEU A 192 -14.11 -2.13 -9.08
CA LEU A 192 -12.96 -2.74 -9.74
C LEU A 192 -12.59 -1.94 -10.99
N GLY A 193 -11.36 -1.47 -11.02
CA GLY A 193 -10.73 -0.84 -12.18
C GLY A 193 -9.89 -1.83 -12.98
N GLU A 194 -8.57 -1.66 -12.92
CA GLU A 194 -7.60 -2.49 -13.65
C GLU A 194 -7.35 -3.84 -12.97
N VAL A 195 -7.21 -4.88 -13.79
CA VAL A 195 -6.73 -6.22 -13.37
C VAL A 195 -5.55 -6.63 -14.22
N ARG A 196 -4.46 -7.03 -13.60
CA ARG A 196 -3.28 -7.56 -14.28
C ARG A 196 -2.89 -8.93 -13.70
N THR A 197 -2.62 -9.88 -14.57
CA THR A 197 -2.15 -11.22 -14.23
C THR A 197 -0.72 -11.41 -14.69
N PHE A 198 0.04 -12.23 -13.98
CA PHE A 198 1.42 -12.60 -14.29
C PHE A 198 1.55 -14.11 -14.40
N ASP A 199 2.56 -14.58 -15.14
CA ASP A 199 2.82 -16.01 -15.37
C ASP A 199 3.21 -16.79 -14.09
N ASN A 200 3.71 -16.07 -13.06
CA ASN A 200 3.98 -16.59 -11.72
C ASN A 200 2.70 -16.80 -10.87
N GLY A 201 1.51 -16.51 -11.42
CA GLY A 201 0.22 -16.63 -10.73
C GLY A 201 -0.15 -15.44 -9.85
N VAL A 202 0.68 -14.40 -9.77
CA VAL A 202 0.32 -13.16 -9.06
C VAL A 202 -0.75 -12.40 -9.83
N LEU A 203 -1.72 -11.87 -9.08
CA LEU A 203 -2.82 -11.07 -9.59
C LEU A 203 -2.78 -9.69 -8.93
N VAL A 204 -2.69 -8.62 -9.73
CA VAL A 204 -2.80 -7.24 -9.26
C VAL A 204 -4.15 -6.66 -9.63
N ARG A 205 -4.86 -6.10 -8.66
CA ARG A 205 -6.18 -5.49 -8.83
C ARG A 205 -6.17 -4.09 -8.27
N LYS A 206 -6.67 -3.13 -9.04
CA LYS A 206 -6.89 -1.75 -8.60
C LYS A 206 -8.36 -1.53 -8.35
N TYR A 207 -8.69 -0.92 -7.22
CA TYR A 207 -10.07 -0.58 -6.87
C TYR A 207 -10.14 0.89 -6.44
N THR A 208 -11.26 1.52 -6.72
CA THR A 208 -11.58 2.88 -6.25
C THR A 208 -12.79 2.83 -5.34
N ARG A 209 -12.74 3.55 -4.21
CA ARG A 209 -13.85 3.63 -3.26
C ARG A 209 -15.08 4.26 -3.92
N GLN A 210 -16.23 3.63 -3.71
CA GLN A 210 -17.54 4.23 -4.00
C GLN A 210 -17.99 5.06 -2.78
N ARG A 211 -18.26 6.34 -2.98
CA ARG A 211 -18.78 7.27 -1.96
C ARG A 211 -20.12 7.82 -2.36
#